data_cea3d75035ad53cfa4badf8e4ef4d3d5
#
_entry.id   cea3d75035ad53cfa4badf8e4ef4d3d5
#
_cell.length_a   1.000
_cell.length_b   1.000
_cell.length_c   1.000
_cell.angle_alpha   90.00
_cell.angle_beta   90.00
_cell.angle_gamma   90.00
#
_symmetry.space_group_name_H-M   'P 1'
#
loop_
_entity.id
_entity.type
_entity.pdbx_description
1 polymer ?
#
loop_
_entity_poly.entity_id
_entity_poly.type
_entity_poly.pdbx_seq_one_letter_code
_entity_poly.pdbx_strand_id
1 'polypeptide(L)'
;NELDQLSYSENNKNYLGSGGLVSTFSDYSNFCQMLVNEGEFKGNTILSKESFQLMLEKHTEPYPNDDEPYLFPDLPGNYFAFNFSVLENTELDGTGAPEGVYGWSGYHNTHFWVDPKNKMYGLFMSRSREFNFSIPTNLKKVVYSSEN
;
A
#
# COMPACT_ATOMS: atom_id res chain seq x y z
N ASN A 1 -3.76 14.22 -21.15
CA ASN A 1 -2.40 14.31 -20.62
C ASN A 1 -1.53 13.26 -21.29
N GLU A 2 -0.40 13.67 -21.87
CA GLU A 2 0.47 12.81 -22.68
C GLU A 2 1.01 11.60 -21.89
N LEU A 3 1.27 11.76 -20.59
CA LEU A 3 1.75 10.67 -19.74
C LEU A 3 0.73 9.51 -19.61
N ASP A 4 -0.56 9.82 -19.54
CA ASP A 4 -1.60 8.79 -19.50
C ASP A 4 -1.71 8.03 -20.84
N GLN A 5 -1.54 8.74 -21.95
CA GLN A 5 -1.58 8.10 -23.26
C GLN A 5 -0.38 7.19 -23.49
N LEU A 6 0.79 7.57 -22.99
CA LEU A 6 2.01 6.76 -23.07
C LEU A 6 1.92 5.48 -22.22
N SER A 7 1.29 5.55 -21.05
CA SER A 7 1.15 4.41 -20.15
C SER A 7 0.24 3.29 -20.67
N TYR A 8 -0.69 3.64 -21.56
CA TYR A 8 -1.70 2.72 -22.11
C TYR A 8 -1.53 2.42 -23.60
N SER A 9 -0.46 2.88 -24.22
CA SER A 9 -0.18 2.62 -25.63
C SER A 9 0.28 1.18 -25.82
N GLU A 10 -0.36 0.43 -26.72
CA GLU A 10 0.05 -0.92 -27.10
C GLU A 10 1.48 -1.01 -27.66
N ASN A 11 2.02 0.10 -28.14
CA ASN A 11 3.37 0.21 -28.70
C ASN A 11 4.39 0.79 -27.72
N ASN A 12 4.01 1.01 -26.45
CA ASN A 12 4.93 1.51 -25.45
C ASN A 12 5.97 0.45 -25.09
N LYS A 13 7.23 0.73 -25.45
CA LYS A 13 8.37 -0.15 -25.15
C LYS A 13 9.14 0.26 -23.89
N ASN A 14 8.69 1.31 -23.21
CA ASN A 14 9.32 1.78 -21.97
C ASN A 14 8.67 1.09 -20.78
N TYR A 15 9.35 0.12 -20.24
CA TYR A 15 8.92 -0.60 -19.03
C TYR A 15 9.45 0.13 -17.80
N LEU A 16 8.57 0.84 -17.10
CA LEU A 16 8.89 1.53 -15.85
C LEU A 16 8.66 0.57 -14.69
N GLY A 17 9.69 0.33 -13.88
CA GLY A 17 9.58 -0.53 -12.69
C GLY A 17 8.67 0.04 -11.61
N SER A 18 8.46 1.36 -11.61
CA SER A 18 7.62 2.07 -10.62
C SER A 18 6.17 2.29 -11.06
N GLY A 19 5.79 1.93 -12.28
CA GLY A 19 4.45 2.22 -12.78
C GLY A 19 4.15 1.55 -14.12
N GLY A 20 2.95 1.82 -14.66
CA GLY A 20 2.54 1.33 -15.98
C GLY A 20 1.72 0.02 -15.93
N LEU A 21 1.54 -0.60 -14.78
CA LEU A 21 0.63 -1.72 -14.63
C LEU A 21 -0.81 -1.23 -14.48
N VAL A 22 -1.72 -1.91 -15.16
CA VAL A 22 -3.16 -1.71 -15.06
C VAL A 22 -3.79 -3.00 -14.57
N SER A 23 -4.69 -2.91 -13.60
CA SER A 23 -5.38 -4.06 -13.03
C SER A 23 -6.87 -3.81 -12.89
N THR A 24 -7.63 -4.88 -12.70
CA THR A 24 -9.03 -4.82 -12.29
C THR A 24 -9.14 -4.86 -10.76
N PHE A 25 -10.28 -4.42 -10.23
CA PHE A 25 -10.56 -4.55 -8.79
C PHE A 25 -10.46 -6.02 -8.33
N SER A 26 -11.01 -6.95 -9.11
CA SER A 26 -10.99 -8.38 -8.80
C SER A 26 -9.58 -8.96 -8.75
N ASP A 27 -8.74 -8.64 -9.74
CA ASP A 27 -7.38 -9.17 -9.81
C ASP A 27 -6.49 -8.58 -8.71
N TYR A 28 -6.67 -7.29 -8.41
CA TYR A 28 -5.93 -6.65 -7.31
C TYR A 28 -6.40 -7.16 -5.94
N SER A 29 -7.68 -7.49 -5.79
CA SER A 29 -8.20 -8.18 -4.59
C SER A 29 -7.55 -9.55 -4.39
N ASN A 30 -7.30 -10.31 -5.46
CA ASN A 30 -6.56 -11.58 -5.38
C ASN A 30 -5.13 -11.35 -4.88
N PHE A 31 -4.47 -10.29 -5.35
CA PHE A 31 -3.14 -9.90 -4.86
C PHE A 31 -3.17 -9.52 -3.37
N CYS A 32 -4.11 -8.70 -2.94
CA CYS A 32 -4.29 -8.35 -1.53
C CYS A 32 -4.56 -9.59 -0.67
N GLN A 33 -5.36 -10.53 -1.16
CA GLN A 33 -5.64 -11.78 -0.45
C GLN A 33 -4.38 -12.66 -0.30
N MET A 34 -3.53 -12.72 -1.32
CA MET A 34 -2.23 -13.37 -1.25
C MET A 34 -1.35 -12.73 -0.17
N LEU A 35 -1.35 -11.40 -0.09
CA LEU A 35 -0.61 -10.67 0.95
C LEU A 35 -1.14 -10.95 2.36
N VAL A 36 -2.47 -10.96 2.57
CA VAL A 36 -3.10 -11.32 3.86
C VAL A 36 -2.70 -12.73 4.30
N ASN A 37 -2.52 -13.64 3.33
CA ASN A 37 -2.13 -15.02 3.57
C ASN A 37 -0.60 -15.24 3.53
N GLU A 38 0.19 -14.18 3.70
CA GLU A 38 1.65 -14.26 3.82
C GLU A 38 2.33 -14.97 2.63
N GLY A 39 1.86 -14.72 1.43
CA GLY A 39 2.42 -15.28 0.20
C GLY A 39 1.66 -16.47 -0.37
N GLU A 40 0.58 -16.92 0.24
CA GLU A 40 -0.24 -18.03 -0.24
C GLU A 40 -1.53 -17.55 -0.92
N PHE A 41 -1.89 -18.20 -2.02
CA PHE A 41 -3.13 -17.94 -2.72
C PHE A 41 -3.76 -19.23 -3.27
N LYS A 42 -4.99 -19.52 -2.87
CA LYS A 42 -5.76 -20.71 -3.29
C LYS A 42 -4.98 -22.03 -3.19
N GLY A 43 -4.25 -22.18 -2.08
CA GLY A 43 -3.47 -23.39 -1.80
C GLY A 43 -2.12 -23.48 -2.54
N ASN A 44 -1.71 -22.41 -3.23
CA ASN A 44 -0.41 -22.33 -3.89
C ASN A 44 0.47 -21.32 -3.17
N THR A 45 1.73 -21.65 -2.96
CA THR A 45 2.75 -20.73 -2.48
C THR A 45 3.24 -19.87 -3.64
N ILE A 46 2.94 -18.57 -3.60
CA ILE A 46 3.39 -17.57 -4.58
C ILE A 46 4.71 -16.96 -4.15
N LEU A 47 4.84 -16.67 -2.85
CA LEU A 47 6.07 -16.20 -2.21
C LEU A 47 6.41 -17.13 -1.05
N SER A 48 7.68 -17.47 -0.88
CA SER A 48 8.09 -18.18 0.33
C SER A 48 7.90 -17.29 1.56
N LYS A 49 7.76 -17.89 2.74
CA LYS A 49 7.59 -17.14 3.98
C LYS A 49 8.78 -16.22 4.24
N GLU A 50 9.99 -16.68 3.95
CA GLU A 50 11.23 -15.91 4.09
C GLU A 50 11.23 -14.70 3.15
N SER A 51 10.85 -14.88 1.88
CA SER A 51 10.74 -13.79 0.91
C SER A 51 9.67 -12.79 1.31
N PHE A 52 8.54 -13.26 1.84
CA PHE A 52 7.47 -12.41 2.32
C PHE A 52 7.93 -11.56 3.53
N GLN A 53 8.63 -12.15 4.49
CA GLN A 53 9.18 -11.43 5.64
C GLN A 53 10.22 -10.40 5.22
N LEU A 54 11.14 -10.77 4.32
CA LEU A 54 12.15 -9.86 3.78
C LEU A 54 11.52 -8.65 3.09
N MET A 55 10.40 -8.85 2.41
CA MET A 55 9.68 -7.79 1.70
C MET A 55 9.12 -6.69 2.62
N LEU A 56 8.87 -7.02 3.89
CA LEU A 56 8.36 -6.10 4.92
C LEU A 56 9.44 -5.63 5.90
N GLU A 57 10.70 -6.01 5.70
CA GLU A 57 11.81 -5.62 6.56
C GLU A 57 12.02 -4.10 6.55
N LYS A 58 12.32 -3.55 7.71
CA LYS A 58 12.52 -2.11 7.92
C LYS A 58 13.81 -1.63 7.25
N HIS A 59 13.69 -0.65 6.37
CA HIS A 59 14.82 -0.04 5.66
C HIS A 59 15.00 1.45 5.97
N THR A 60 14.02 2.09 6.59
CA THR A 60 14.08 3.50 7.02
C THR A 60 13.56 3.64 8.45
N GLU A 61 13.80 4.79 9.07
CA GLU A 61 13.09 5.14 10.29
C GLU A 61 11.67 5.64 9.99
N PRO A 62 10.73 5.51 10.95
CA PRO A 62 9.37 6.03 10.77
C PRO A 62 9.33 7.54 10.55
N TYR A 63 8.36 7.98 9.78
CA TYR A 63 8.14 9.38 9.48
C TYR A 63 7.13 10.05 10.42
N PRO A 64 7.25 11.34 10.73
CA PRO A 64 8.44 12.18 10.49
C PRO A 64 9.62 11.78 11.40
N ASN A 65 10.82 11.98 10.92
CA ASN A 65 12.05 11.89 11.72
C ASN A 65 12.87 13.18 11.59
N ASP A 66 13.89 13.33 12.45
CA ASP A 66 14.69 14.57 12.53
C ASP A 66 15.51 14.83 11.27
N ASP A 67 15.91 13.77 10.55
CA ASP A 67 16.77 13.86 9.39
C ASP A 67 15.99 14.22 8.11
N GLU A 68 14.78 13.66 7.96
CA GLU A 68 13.96 13.79 6.75
C GLU A 68 12.47 14.02 7.04
N PRO A 69 12.11 15.19 7.60
CA PRO A 69 10.76 15.43 8.11
C PRO A 69 9.67 15.58 7.03
N TYR A 70 10.07 15.70 5.76
CA TYR A 70 9.16 16.05 4.67
C TYR A 70 9.04 15.01 3.55
N LEU A 71 9.77 13.89 3.59
CA LEU A 71 9.82 12.97 2.45
C LEU A 71 8.46 12.32 2.16
N PHE A 72 7.71 11.95 3.19
CA PHE A 72 6.35 11.39 3.04
C PHE A 72 5.42 11.93 4.14
N PRO A 73 5.05 13.22 4.08
CA PRO A 73 4.24 13.87 5.12
C PRO A 73 2.84 13.24 5.29
N ASP A 74 2.37 12.50 4.28
CA ASP A 74 1.05 11.90 4.25
C ASP A 74 1.01 10.46 4.79
N LEU A 75 2.16 9.94 5.26
CA LEU A 75 2.28 8.60 5.86
C LEU A 75 3.00 8.65 7.21
N PRO A 76 2.51 9.48 8.17
CA PRO A 76 3.16 9.63 9.46
C PRO A 76 3.18 8.30 10.22
N GLY A 77 4.30 8.03 10.90
CA GLY A 77 4.47 6.80 11.67
C GLY A 77 4.82 5.55 10.87
N ASN A 78 4.99 5.68 9.55
CA ASN A 78 5.35 4.56 8.69
C ASN A 78 6.84 4.56 8.35
N TYR A 79 7.45 3.38 8.34
CA TYR A 79 8.75 3.17 7.70
C TYR A 79 8.58 2.59 6.28
N PHE A 80 9.65 2.62 5.49
CA PHE A 80 9.67 1.99 4.16
C PHE A 80 10.38 0.65 4.18
N ALA A 81 9.67 -0.33 3.62
CA ALA A 81 10.17 -1.62 3.22
C ALA A 81 10.45 -1.63 1.70
N PHE A 82 10.65 -2.79 1.06
CA PHE A 82 11.01 -2.82 -0.36
C PHE A 82 9.97 -2.16 -1.28
N ASN A 83 8.70 -2.41 -1.11
CA ASN A 83 7.63 -1.85 -1.96
C ASN A 83 6.40 -1.42 -1.16
N PHE A 84 6.54 -1.28 0.14
CA PHE A 84 5.43 -0.93 1.02
C PHE A 84 5.85 0.12 2.04
N SER A 85 4.88 0.93 2.44
CA SER A 85 4.93 1.62 3.71
C SER A 85 4.35 0.70 4.78
N VAL A 86 4.99 0.65 5.93
CA VAL A 86 4.59 -0.22 7.06
C VAL A 86 4.43 0.65 8.30
N LEU A 87 3.28 0.56 8.94
CA LEU A 87 2.96 1.33 10.13
C LEU A 87 3.71 0.78 11.36
N GLU A 88 4.52 1.60 12.00
CA GLU A 88 5.22 1.30 13.25
C GLU A 88 4.70 2.17 14.40
N ASN A 89 4.56 3.49 14.18
CA ASN A 89 4.09 4.41 15.20
C ASN A 89 2.62 4.78 14.99
N THR A 90 1.74 4.07 15.70
CA THR A 90 0.28 4.22 15.59
C THR A 90 -0.24 5.56 16.13
N GLU A 91 0.49 6.20 17.06
CA GLU A 91 0.11 7.49 17.63
C GLU A 91 0.26 8.61 16.58
N LEU A 92 1.32 8.54 15.78
CA LEU A 92 1.53 9.49 14.68
C LEU A 92 0.54 9.26 13.52
N ASP A 93 0.23 8.02 13.19
CA ASP A 93 -0.72 7.67 12.13
C ASP A 93 -2.14 8.17 12.45
N GLY A 94 -2.59 8.00 13.66
CA GLY A 94 -3.88 8.52 14.17
C GLY A 94 -5.13 7.99 13.44
N THR A 95 -5.03 6.87 12.72
CA THR A 95 -6.16 6.22 12.05
C THR A 95 -6.86 5.17 12.90
N GLY A 96 -6.21 4.71 13.98
CA GLY A 96 -6.63 3.56 14.78
C GLY A 96 -6.16 2.22 14.22
N ALA A 97 -5.48 2.21 13.09
CA ALA A 97 -4.88 1.01 12.53
C ALA A 97 -3.81 0.43 13.48
N PRO A 98 -3.71 -0.90 13.64
CA PRO A 98 -2.68 -1.50 14.47
C PRO A 98 -1.29 -1.42 13.81
N GLU A 99 -0.25 -1.51 14.63
CA GLU A 99 1.12 -1.70 14.18
C GLU A 99 1.23 -2.89 13.24
N GLY A 100 2.05 -2.76 12.20
CA GLY A 100 2.28 -3.78 11.17
C GLY A 100 1.31 -3.71 9.99
N VAL A 101 0.34 -2.78 9.97
CA VAL A 101 -0.46 -2.50 8.77
C VAL A 101 0.45 -1.94 7.69
N TYR A 102 0.37 -2.49 6.48
CA TYR A 102 1.20 -2.08 5.36
C TYR A 102 0.40 -1.92 4.07
N GLY A 103 0.95 -1.18 3.12
CA GLY A 103 0.29 -0.94 1.85
C GLY A 103 1.04 0.03 0.96
N TRP A 104 0.40 0.43 -0.12
CA TRP A 104 0.89 1.43 -1.04
C TRP A 104 -0.23 2.11 -1.83
N SER A 105 0.18 3.01 -2.71
CA SER A 105 -0.74 3.82 -3.51
C SER A 105 -0.30 3.91 -4.95
N GLY A 106 -1.24 4.16 -5.85
CA GLY A 106 -0.99 4.38 -7.26
C GLY A 106 -1.37 5.79 -7.72
N TYR A 107 -0.77 6.22 -8.82
CA TYR A 107 -0.86 7.58 -9.37
C TYR A 107 -2.29 8.11 -9.56
N HIS A 108 -3.26 7.25 -9.83
CA HIS A 108 -4.66 7.65 -10.03
C HIS A 108 -5.53 7.56 -8.77
N ASN A 109 -4.94 7.74 -7.58
CA ASN A 109 -5.64 7.56 -6.30
C ASN A 109 -6.18 6.14 -6.13
N THR A 110 -5.41 5.16 -6.49
CA THR A 110 -5.64 3.77 -6.08
C THR A 110 -4.87 3.53 -4.80
N HIS A 111 -5.50 2.95 -3.81
CA HIS A 111 -4.89 2.72 -2.50
C HIS A 111 -5.24 1.32 -2.01
N PHE A 112 -4.29 0.67 -1.38
CA PHE A 112 -4.57 -0.55 -0.63
C PHE A 112 -3.77 -0.58 0.67
N TRP A 113 -4.30 -1.29 1.64
CA TRP A 113 -3.58 -1.67 2.84
C TRP A 113 -3.95 -3.10 3.24
N VAL A 114 -3.04 -3.74 3.94
CA VAL A 114 -3.18 -5.08 4.50
C VAL A 114 -3.00 -4.98 6.01
N ASP A 115 -3.91 -5.56 6.75
CA ASP A 115 -3.84 -5.73 8.18
C ASP A 115 -3.62 -7.20 8.51
N PRO A 116 -2.38 -7.60 8.79
CA PRO A 116 -2.06 -9.00 9.08
C PRO A 116 -2.64 -9.46 10.42
N LYS A 117 -2.82 -8.54 11.39
CA LYS A 117 -3.34 -8.85 12.72
C LYS A 117 -4.81 -9.24 12.65
N ASN A 118 -5.63 -8.49 11.91
CA ASN A 118 -7.06 -8.73 11.78
C ASN A 118 -7.42 -9.57 10.54
N LYS A 119 -6.41 -10.04 9.79
CA LYS A 119 -6.59 -10.86 8.58
C LYS A 119 -7.51 -10.22 7.54
N MET A 120 -7.34 -8.93 7.32
CA MET A 120 -8.13 -8.17 6.38
C MET A 120 -7.27 -7.27 5.48
N TYR A 121 -7.89 -6.76 4.42
CA TYR A 121 -7.31 -5.72 3.59
C TYR A 121 -8.37 -4.69 3.19
N GLY A 122 -7.93 -3.49 2.89
CA GLY A 122 -8.73 -2.48 2.23
C GLY A 122 -8.19 -2.20 0.84
N LEU A 123 -9.08 -2.03 -0.11
CA LEU A 123 -8.76 -1.70 -1.49
C LEU A 123 -9.69 -0.60 -1.99
N PHE A 124 -9.11 0.49 -2.44
CA PHE A 124 -9.83 1.60 -3.07
C PHE A 124 -9.26 1.85 -4.46
N MET A 125 -10.12 1.84 -5.46
CA MET A 125 -9.76 2.14 -6.84
C MET A 125 -10.50 3.34 -7.37
N SER A 126 -9.77 4.27 -7.94
CA SER A 126 -10.32 5.42 -8.64
C SER A 126 -9.50 5.75 -9.88
N ARG A 127 -9.96 6.72 -10.64
CA ARG A 127 -9.20 7.33 -11.74
C ARG A 127 -9.17 8.85 -11.55
N SER A 128 -8.77 9.28 -10.37
CA SER A 128 -8.53 10.69 -10.07
C SER A 128 -7.06 11.03 -10.29
N ARG A 129 -6.78 12.22 -10.79
CA ARG A 129 -5.41 12.71 -10.99
C ARG A 129 -4.88 13.54 -9.84
N GLU A 130 -5.77 14.06 -9.02
CA GLU A 130 -5.40 14.77 -7.81
C GLU A 130 -5.12 13.73 -6.73
N PHE A 131 -3.85 13.41 -6.57
CA PHE A 131 -3.43 12.43 -5.57
C PHE A 131 -3.75 12.95 -4.17
N ASN A 132 -4.41 12.13 -3.37
CA ASN A 132 -4.91 12.55 -2.06
C ASN A 132 -4.92 11.39 -1.06
N PHE A 133 -4.07 11.47 -0.05
CA PHE A 133 -4.01 10.51 1.04
C PHE A 133 -5.15 10.61 2.05
N SER A 134 -5.97 11.67 2.01
CA SER A 134 -7.12 11.78 2.94
C SER A 134 -8.14 10.66 2.73
N ILE A 135 -8.24 10.11 1.52
CA ILE A 135 -9.16 9.01 1.22
C ILE A 135 -8.82 7.75 2.00
N PRO A 136 -7.63 7.15 1.86
CA PRO A 136 -7.27 5.94 2.62
C PRO A 136 -7.21 6.21 4.12
N THR A 137 -6.77 7.39 4.56
CA THR A 137 -6.76 7.79 5.96
C THR A 137 -8.18 7.79 6.55
N ASN A 138 -9.15 8.39 5.87
CA ASN A 138 -10.53 8.43 6.34
C ASN A 138 -11.20 7.06 6.29
N LEU A 139 -10.91 6.24 5.27
CA LEU A 139 -11.40 4.86 5.20
C LEU A 139 -10.86 4.02 6.36
N LYS A 140 -9.57 4.10 6.67
CA LYS A 140 -8.97 3.43 7.84
C LYS A 140 -9.65 3.87 9.13
N LYS A 141 -9.84 5.19 9.35
CA LYS A 141 -10.55 5.71 10.52
C LYS A 141 -11.94 5.10 10.69
N VAL A 142 -12.70 4.99 9.62
CA VAL A 142 -14.04 4.38 9.67
C VAL A 142 -13.95 2.89 10.03
N VAL A 143 -13.05 2.15 9.39
CA VAL A 143 -12.88 0.71 9.64
C VAL A 143 -12.47 0.44 11.07
N TYR A 144 -11.44 1.12 11.57
CA TYR A 144 -10.89 0.86 12.90
C TYR A 144 -11.62 1.55 14.06
N SER A 145 -12.49 2.54 13.78
CA SER A 145 -13.35 3.13 14.83
C SER A 145 -14.58 2.29 15.16
N SER A 146 -14.96 1.35 14.30
CA SER A 146 -16.13 0.49 14.50
C SER A 146 -15.85 -0.74 15.36
N GLU A 147 -14.62 -0.95 15.78
CA GLU A 147 -14.19 -2.09 16.61
C GLU A 147 -14.07 -1.76 18.12
N ASN A 148 -14.50 -0.55 18.54
CA ASN A 148 -14.52 -0.13 19.95
C ASN A 148 -15.92 -0.12 20.56
#